data_cb84dff0686341f5bf1b36445120960c
#
_entry.id   cb84dff0686341f5bf1b36445120960c
#
_cell.length_a   1.000
_cell.length_b   1.000
_cell.length_c   1.000
_cell.angle_alpha   90.00
_cell.angle_beta   90.00
_cell.angle_gamma   90.00
#
_symmetry.space_group_name_H-M   'P 1'
#
loop_
_entity.id
_entity.type
_entity.pdbx_description
1 polymer ?
#
loop_
_entity_poly.entity_id
_entity_poly.type
_entity_poly.pdbx_seq_one_letter_code
_entity_poly.pdbx_strand_id
1 'polypeptide(L)'
;MDSAPDTSFGHFENADQIAFWNGAGGQRWVERQAELDHMLAPVQEMLIARAEIQPGERVLDIGCGCGATMIAAAEKGGGGGQVVGVDVSAPMLVRANDVAPAEAPVTFVQGDAMVHHFNAASADLVTSRLGVMYFADPVRSFLNIRTALRSEGRIAFACWGELRDNPWALEPLQAAYEHVPKLPGLRPHAPDDFAFAERDWVEHVLTEAGLRRVRFERCDLSLDISGDGGLDGAAATALAIGPASRAVAGQAADAVAAVTGAVRSALARYAKGGAVTVPAAFWVVTAVDP
;
A
#
# COMPACT_ATOMS: atom_id res chain seq x y z
N MET A 1 -12.76 29.02 -29.79
CA MET A 1 -11.70 28.00 -29.94
C MET A 1 -11.39 27.54 -28.51
N ASP A 2 -12.15 26.55 -28.05
CA ASP A 2 -11.89 25.92 -26.75
C ASP A 2 -10.74 24.94 -26.95
N SER A 3 -9.60 25.26 -26.37
CA SER A 3 -8.50 24.31 -26.25
C SER A 3 -8.89 23.24 -25.23
N ALA A 4 -9.02 22.00 -25.67
CA ALA A 4 -9.15 20.86 -24.78
C ALA A 4 -8.00 20.90 -23.75
N PRO A 5 -8.23 20.54 -22.47
CA PRO A 5 -7.19 20.49 -21.47
C PRO A 5 -6.14 19.45 -21.91
N ASP A 6 -4.90 19.85 -21.86
CA ASP A 6 -3.75 18.99 -22.16
C ASP A 6 -3.68 17.84 -21.16
N THR A 7 -4.11 16.65 -21.58
CA THR A 7 -4.13 15.42 -20.76
C THR A 7 -2.76 14.73 -20.69
N SER A 8 -1.71 15.30 -21.31
CA SER A 8 -0.38 14.69 -21.40
C SER A 8 0.44 14.82 -20.10
N PHE A 9 0.15 15.79 -19.24
CA PHE A 9 0.95 16.03 -18.02
C PHE A 9 0.82 14.91 -16.96
N GLY A 10 -0.33 14.27 -16.82
CA GLY A 10 -0.54 13.25 -15.79
C GLY A 10 0.26 11.95 -15.98
N HIS A 11 0.52 11.56 -17.23
CA HIS A 11 1.29 10.36 -17.53
C HIS A 11 2.79 10.48 -17.16
N PHE A 12 3.35 11.69 -17.26
CA PHE A 12 4.76 11.91 -16.94
C PHE A 12 5.02 11.99 -15.44
N GLU A 13 4.07 12.50 -14.66
CA GLU A 13 4.24 12.67 -13.22
C GLU A 13 4.26 11.34 -12.45
N ASN A 14 3.55 10.31 -12.90
CA ASN A 14 3.50 8.98 -12.28
C ASN A 14 4.39 7.93 -12.96
N ALA A 15 5.14 8.29 -13.99
CA ALA A 15 5.94 7.37 -14.80
C ALA A 15 6.93 6.54 -13.97
N ASP A 16 7.58 7.16 -12.98
CA ASP A 16 8.55 6.49 -12.12
C ASP A 16 7.88 5.42 -11.24
N GLN A 17 6.67 5.69 -10.69
CA GLN A 17 5.91 4.72 -9.92
C GLN A 17 5.41 3.57 -10.81
N ILE A 18 4.89 3.89 -11.99
CA ILE A 18 4.47 2.88 -12.97
C ILE A 18 5.66 1.98 -13.34
N ALA A 19 6.82 2.56 -13.62
CA ALA A 19 8.03 1.80 -13.95
C ALA A 19 8.50 0.93 -12.78
N PHE A 20 8.50 1.45 -11.55
CA PHE A 20 8.90 0.73 -10.35
C PHE A 20 7.99 -0.48 -10.07
N TRP A 21 6.67 -0.28 -10.11
CA TRP A 21 5.69 -1.34 -9.82
C TRP A 21 5.52 -2.35 -10.96
N ASN A 22 5.87 -2.01 -12.20
CA ASN A 22 5.98 -2.98 -13.31
C ASN A 22 7.37 -3.65 -13.40
N GLY A 23 8.35 -3.13 -12.65
CA GLY A 23 9.70 -3.66 -12.56
C GLY A 23 9.99 -4.38 -11.24
N ALA A 24 11.15 -4.05 -10.67
CA ALA A 24 11.68 -4.75 -9.49
C ALA A 24 10.78 -4.68 -8.25
N GLY A 25 10.00 -3.60 -8.06
CA GLY A 25 9.07 -3.48 -6.93
C GLY A 25 7.95 -4.51 -7.02
N GLY A 26 7.23 -4.53 -8.14
CA GLY A 26 6.14 -5.49 -8.36
C GLY A 26 6.62 -6.94 -8.38
N GLN A 27 7.77 -7.23 -9.01
CA GLN A 27 8.35 -8.57 -9.02
C GLN A 27 8.65 -9.09 -7.61
N ARG A 28 9.32 -8.29 -6.77
CA ARG A 28 9.57 -8.67 -5.37
C ARG A 28 8.27 -8.93 -4.60
N TRP A 29 7.24 -8.12 -4.85
CA TRP A 29 5.95 -8.32 -4.20
C TRP A 29 5.28 -9.64 -4.63
N VAL A 30 5.32 -9.98 -5.92
CA VAL A 30 4.82 -11.25 -6.45
C VAL A 30 5.58 -12.45 -5.86
N GLU A 31 6.93 -12.39 -5.86
CA GLU A 31 7.78 -13.45 -5.34
C GLU A 31 7.57 -13.74 -3.85
N ARG A 32 7.23 -12.71 -3.08
CA ARG A 32 7.05 -12.79 -1.63
C ARG A 32 5.59 -12.63 -1.19
N GLN A 33 4.64 -12.76 -2.10
CA GLN A 33 3.23 -12.48 -1.83
C GLN A 33 2.70 -13.15 -0.57
N ALA A 34 2.92 -14.46 -0.41
CA ALA A 34 2.40 -15.21 0.74
C ALA A 34 2.96 -14.69 2.08
N GLU A 35 4.26 -14.36 2.13
CA GLU A 35 4.91 -13.81 3.31
C GLU A 35 4.40 -12.40 3.63
N LEU A 36 4.24 -11.57 2.60
CA LEU A 36 3.73 -10.19 2.75
C LEU A 36 2.25 -10.17 3.14
N ASP A 37 1.44 -11.07 2.58
CA ASP A 37 0.04 -11.20 2.97
C ASP A 37 -0.08 -11.68 4.42
N HIS A 38 0.75 -12.62 4.87
CA HIS A 38 0.81 -13.03 6.28
C HIS A 38 1.24 -11.87 7.18
N MET A 39 2.32 -11.17 6.86
CA MET A 39 2.83 -10.02 7.61
C MET A 39 1.76 -8.91 7.72
N LEU A 40 1.04 -8.62 6.63
CA LEU A 40 0.08 -7.54 6.55
C LEU A 40 -1.37 -7.96 6.88
N ALA A 41 -1.60 -9.22 7.27
CA ALA A 41 -2.94 -9.70 7.64
C ALA A 41 -3.59 -8.85 8.76
N PRO A 42 -2.89 -8.45 9.83
CA PRO A 42 -3.49 -7.60 10.85
C PRO A 42 -3.91 -6.22 10.33
N VAL A 43 -3.15 -5.64 9.37
CA VAL A 43 -3.51 -4.37 8.72
C VAL A 43 -4.77 -4.53 7.88
N GLN A 44 -4.85 -5.63 7.12
CA GLN A 44 -6.02 -5.97 6.32
C GLN A 44 -7.27 -6.17 7.17
N GLU A 45 -7.17 -6.93 8.26
CA GLU A 45 -8.28 -7.18 9.18
C GLU A 45 -8.85 -5.88 9.76
N MET A 46 -7.97 -4.96 10.20
CA MET A 46 -8.39 -3.66 10.70
C MET A 46 -9.05 -2.82 9.62
N LEU A 47 -8.48 -2.77 8.41
CA LEU A 47 -9.07 -2.04 7.28
C LEU A 47 -10.47 -2.58 6.94
N ILE A 48 -10.62 -3.88 6.76
CA ILE A 48 -11.92 -4.51 6.43
C ILE A 48 -12.95 -4.28 7.53
N ALA A 49 -12.53 -4.33 8.81
CA ALA A 49 -13.43 -4.04 9.93
C ALA A 49 -13.94 -2.59 9.90
N ARG A 50 -13.08 -1.62 9.55
CA ARG A 50 -13.45 -0.19 9.50
C ARG A 50 -14.08 0.24 8.18
N ALA A 51 -13.92 -0.53 7.13
CA ALA A 51 -14.62 -0.33 5.86
C ALA A 51 -16.13 -0.57 5.98
N GLU A 52 -16.59 -1.30 7.03
CA GLU A 52 -18.01 -1.57 7.33
C GLU A 52 -18.79 -2.08 6.09
N ILE A 53 -18.16 -3.00 5.35
CA ILE A 53 -18.71 -3.55 4.10
C ILE A 53 -20.08 -4.18 4.38
N GLN A 54 -21.10 -3.75 3.61
CA GLN A 54 -22.45 -4.28 3.68
C GLN A 54 -22.70 -5.33 2.58
N PRO A 55 -23.57 -6.31 2.81
CA PRO A 55 -23.96 -7.26 1.77
C PRO A 55 -24.47 -6.56 0.51
N GLY A 56 -23.95 -6.98 -0.65
CA GLY A 56 -24.36 -6.45 -1.95
C GLY A 56 -23.68 -5.16 -2.39
N GLU A 57 -22.76 -4.59 -1.59
CA GLU A 57 -22.03 -3.38 -1.97
C GLU A 57 -21.04 -3.62 -3.12
N ARG A 58 -20.86 -2.59 -3.93
CA ARG A 58 -19.84 -2.49 -4.97
C ARG A 58 -18.62 -1.83 -4.37
N VAL A 59 -17.52 -2.57 -4.29
CA VAL A 59 -16.25 -2.10 -3.72
C VAL A 59 -15.24 -1.85 -4.83
N LEU A 60 -14.55 -0.71 -4.77
CA LEU A 60 -13.42 -0.39 -5.63
C LEU A 60 -12.16 -0.38 -4.77
N ASP A 61 -11.20 -1.27 -5.06
CA ASP A 61 -9.92 -1.35 -4.33
C ASP A 61 -8.80 -0.70 -5.15
N ILE A 62 -8.17 0.33 -4.61
CA ILE A 62 -7.12 1.12 -5.29
C ILE A 62 -5.74 0.66 -4.84
N GLY A 63 -4.87 0.34 -5.82
CA GLY A 63 -3.59 -0.29 -5.53
C GLY A 63 -3.81 -1.70 -5.01
N CYS A 64 -4.65 -2.48 -5.68
CA CYS A 64 -5.10 -3.79 -5.21
C CYS A 64 -3.99 -4.85 -5.17
N GLY A 65 -2.89 -4.63 -5.87
CA GLY A 65 -1.74 -5.52 -5.88
C GLY A 65 -2.08 -6.95 -6.29
N CYS A 66 -1.68 -7.91 -5.45
CA CYS A 66 -2.00 -9.33 -5.65
C CYS A 66 -3.40 -9.74 -5.16
N GLY A 67 -4.28 -8.78 -4.82
CA GLY A 67 -5.71 -9.02 -4.62
C GLY A 67 -6.15 -9.43 -3.22
N ALA A 68 -5.26 -9.52 -2.22
CA ALA A 68 -5.62 -10.01 -0.88
C ALA A 68 -6.77 -9.21 -0.24
N THR A 69 -6.76 -7.87 -0.33
CA THR A 69 -7.81 -7.00 0.21
C THR A 69 -9.13 -7.20 -0.53
N MET A 70 -9.08 -7.41 -1.85
CA MET A 70 -10.27 -7.65 -2.68
C MET A 70 -10.96 -8.96 -2.32
N ILE A 71 -10.17 -10.03 -2.11
CA ILE A 71 -10.70 -11.34 -1.71
C ILE A 71 -11.40 -11.22 -0.35
N ALA A 72 -10.75 -10.57 0.62
CA ALA A 72 -11.35 -10.33 1.94
C ALA A 72 -12.61 -9.44 1.89
N ALA A 73 -12.62 -8.43 1.00
CA ALA A 73 -13.79 -7.58 0.78
C ALA A 73 -14.95 -8.35 0.15
N ALA A 74 -14.67 -9.22 -0.82
CA ALA A 74 -15.67 -10.09 -1.46
C ALA A 74 -16.28 -11.08 -0.47
N GLU A 75 -15.47 -11.71 0.36
CA GLU A 75 -15.92 -12.61 1.44
C GLU A 75 -16.82 -11.86 2.43
N LYS A 76 -16.44 -10.65 2.83
CA LYS A 76 -17.21 -9.82 3.78
C LYS A 76 -18.52 -9.31 3.19
N GLY A 77 -18.53 -8.92 1.91
CA GLY A 77 -19.71 -8.42 1.20
C GLY A 77 -20.74 -9.50 0.86
N GLY A 78 -20.37 -10.77 0.88
CA GLY A 78 -21.26 -11.89 0.63
C GLY A 78 -21.91 -11.86 -0.77
N GLY A 79 -23.02 -12.56 -0.92
CA GLY A 79 -23.69 -12.68 -2.23
C GLY A 79 -24.30 -11.37 -2.72
N GLY A 80 -24.09 -11.08 -4.03
CA GLY A 80 -24.66 -9.92 -4.73
C GLY A 80 -23.79 -8.69 -4.81
N GLY A 81 -22.68 -8.63 -4.05
CA GLY A 81 -21.65 -7.58 -4.17
C GLY A 81 -20.67 -7.85 -5.32
N GLN A 82 -19.93 -6.82 -5.70
CA GLN A 82 -18.84 -6.92 -6.67
C GLN A 82 -17.63 -6.14 -6.15
N VAL A 83 -16.43 -6.66 -6.37
CA VAL A 83 -15.19 -5.96 -6.05
C VAL A 83 -14.38 -5.77 -7.32
N VAL A 84 -14.06 -4.52 -7.63
CA VAL A 84 -13.17 -4.15 -8.74
C VAL A 84 -11.87 -3.62 -8.15
N GLY A 85 -10.73 -4.18 -8.57
CA GLY A 85 -9.41 -3.69 -8.16
C GLY A 85 -8.70 -3.02 -9.30
N VAL A 86 -8.08 -1.89 -9.03
CA VAL A 86 -7.26 -1.15 -9.99
C VAL A 86 -5.84 -1.07 -9.47
N ASP A 87 -4.88 -1.47 -10.32
CA ASP A 87 -3.44 -1.37 -10.01
C ASP A 87 -2.64 -1.04 -11.28
N VAL A 88 -1.52 -0.35 -11.12
CA VAL A 88 -0.61 -0.04 -12.24
C VAL A 88 0.26 -1.25 -12.62
N SER A 89 0.45 -2.20 -11.71
CA SER A 89 1.39 -3.30 -11.80
C SER A 89 0.80 -4.50 -12.55
N ALA A 90 1.18 -4.67 -13.82
CA ALA A 90 0.80 -5.85 -14.59
C ALA A 90 1.23 -7.17 -13.93
N PRO A 91 2.49 -7.35 -13.42
CA PRO A 91 2.89 -8.61 -12.80
C PRO A 91 2.08 -8.94 -11.54
N MET A 92 1.72 -7.94 -10.72
CA MET A 92 0.90 -8.18 -9.53
C MET A 92 -0.53 -8.57 -9.92
N LEU A 93 -1.11 -7.95 -10.95
CA LEU A 93 -2.45 -8.29 -11.44
C LEU A 93 -2.51 -9.69 -12.07
N VAL A 94 -1.47 -10.13 -12.77
CA VAL A 94 -1.36 -11.52 -13.23
C VAL A 94 -1.42 -12.46 -12.02
N ARG A 95 -0.59 -12.19 -11.00
CA ARG A 95 -0.60 -12.98 -9.77
C ARG A 95 -1.95 -12.94 -9.05
N ALA A 96 -2.61 -11.78 -9.00
CA ALA A 96 -3.94 -11.65 -8.41
C ALA A 96 -4.98 -12.55 -9.08
N ASN A 97 -4.97 -12.61 -10.42
CA ASN A 97 -5.85 -13.52 -11.17
C ASN A 97 -5.55 -15.00 -10.89
N ASP A 98 -4.26 -15.36 -10.71
CA ASP A 98 -3.86 -16.75 -10.43
C ASP A 98 -4.31 -17.22 -9.04
N VAL A 99 -4.37 -16.33 -8.05
CA VAL A 99 -4.69 -16.69 -6.65
C VAL A 99 -6.14 -16.43 -6.26
N ALA A 100 -6.87 -15.64 -7.03
CA ALA A 100 -8.29 -15.37 -6.75
C ALA A 100 -9.10 -16.65 -6.87
N PRO A 101 -9.99 -16.96 -5.90
CA PRO A 101 -10.92 -18.06 -6.03
C PRO A 101 -11.79 -17.88 -7.28
N ALA A 102 -11.99 -18.96 -8.05
CA ALA A 102 -12.71 -18.90 -9.35
C ALA A 102 -14.12 -18.30 -9.24
N GLU A 103 -14.79 -18.53 -8.12
CA GLU A 103 -16.16 -18.03 -7.87
C GLU A 103 -16.19 -16.68 -7.14
N ALA A 104 -15.04 -16.10 -6.80
CA ALA A 104 -15.01 -14.80 -6.13
C ALA A 104 -15.51 -13.70 -7.08
N PRO A 105 -16.42 -12.81 -6.64
CA PRO A 105 -16.94 -11.72 -7.46
C PRO A 105 -15.94 -10.56 -7.56
N VAL A 106 -14.72 -10.86 -8.02
CA VAL A 106 -13.61 -9.91 -8.16
C VAL A 106 -13.25 -9.70 -9.62
N THR A 107 -12.88 -8.47 -9.97
CA THR A 107 -12.40 -8.10 -11.32
C THR A 107 -11.14 -7.24 -11.18
N PHE A 108 -10.08 -7.59 -11.87
CA PHE A 108 -8.80 -6.87 -11.85
C PHE A 108 -8.64 -6.02 -13.10
N VAL A 109 -8.26 -4.76 -12.93
CA VAL A 109 -8.10 -3.77 -14.00
C VAL A 109 -6.72 -3.13 -13.89
N GLN A 110 -5.95 -3.16 -14.98
CA GLN A 110 -4.70 -2.40 -15.01
C GLN A 110 -5.00 -0.93 -15.30
N GLY A 111 -4.56 -0.05 -14.42
CA GLY A 111 -4.78 1.39 -14.59
C GLY A 111 -4.07 2.22 -13.52
N ASP A 112 -3.76 3.46 -13.89
CA ASP A 112 -3.29 4.47 -12.96
C ASP A 112 -4.50 5.23 -12.39
N ALA A 113 -4.75 5.09 -11.09
CA ALA A 113 -5.91 5.70 -10.42
C ALA A 113 -5.96 7.23 -10.55
N MET A 114 -4.84 7.89 -10.82
CA MET A 114 -4.78 9.34 -11.05
C MET A 114 -5.49 9.77 -12.33
N VAL A 115 -5.49 8.92 -13.37
CA VAL A 115 -6.00 9.24 -14.71
C VAL A 115 -6.95 8.19 -15.29
N HIS A 116 -7.14 7.06 -14.62
CA HIS A 116 -8.04 6.00 -15.04
C HIS A 116 -9.47 6.53 -15.16
N HIS A 117 -10.16 6.15 -16.24
CA HIS A 117 -11.57 6.52 -16.42
C HIS A 117 -12.47 5.61 -15.58
N PHE A 118 -12.89 6.08 -14.42
CA PHE A 118 -13.85 5.38 -13.59
C PHE A 118 -15.27 5.63 -14.09
N ASN A 119 -16.12 4.59 -14.05
CA ASN A 119 -17.56 4.77 -14.27
C ASN A 119 -18.15 5.59 -13.12
N ALA A 120 -18.88 6.65 -13.42
CA ALA A 120 -19.46 7.52 -12.41
C ALA A 120 -20.44 6.76 -11.50
N ALA A 121 -20.39 7.04 -10.21
CA ALA A 121 -21.28 6.45 -9.19
C ALA A 121 -21.35 4.91 -9.23
N SER A 122 -20.23 4.26 -9.56
CA SER A 122 -20.14 2.81 -9.71
C SER A 122 -19.72 2.08 -8.43
N ALA A 123 -19.31 2.79 -7.39
CA ALA A 123 -18.85 2.22 -6.13
C ALA A 123 -19.61 2.79 -4.93
N ASP A 124 -19.95 1.93 -4.00
CA ASP A 124 -20.50 2.27 -2.68
C ASP A 124 -19.37 2.54 -1.68
N LEU A 125 -18.25 1.87 -1.87
CA LEU A 125 -17.04 1.95 -1.05
C LEU A 125 -15.78 1.93 -1.92
N VAL A 126 -14.82 2.78 -1.59
CA VAL A 126 -13.43 2.66 -2.07
C VAL A 126 -12.55 2.18 -0.93
N THR A 127 -11.72 1.18 -1.20
CA THR A 127 -10.69 0.70 -0.26
C THR A 127 -9.29 0.87 -0.82
N SER A 128 -8.28 0.87 0.05
CA SER A 128 -6.88 0.73 -0.33
C SER A 128 -6.05 0.26 0.87
N ARG A 129 -5.33 -0.84 0.73
CA ARG A 129 -4.33 -1.28 1.70
C ARG A 129 -2.94 -0.83 1.24
N LEU A 130 -2.46 0.31 1.78
CA LEU A 130 -1.12 0.86 1.53
C LEU A 130 -0.85 1.35 0.09
N GLY A 131 -1.84 1.34 -0.83
CA GLY A 131 -1.65 1.72 -2.23
C GLY A 131 -1.64 3.23 -2.46
N VAL A 132 -2.45 3.99 -1.72
CA VAL A 132 -2.63 5.44 -1.93
C VAL A 132 -1.41 6.30 -1.59
N MET A 133 -0.44 5.76 -0.86
CA MET A 133 0.79 6.45 -0.46
C MET A 133 1.74 6.73 -1.64
N TYR A 134 1.52 6.09 -2.77
CA TYR A 134 2.39 6.18 -3.94
C TYR A 134 1.87 7.09 -5.04
N PHE A 135 0.85 7.88 -4.78
CA PHE A 135 0.35 8.87 -5.72
C PHE A 135 1.33 10.02 -5.92
N ALA A 136 1.65 10.34 -7.17
CA ALA A 136 2.47 11.51 -7.53
C ALA A 136 1.76 12.83 -7.24
N ASP A 137 0.45 12.87 -7.47
CA ASP A 137 -0.47 13.95 -7.09
C ASP A 137 -1.68 13.36 -6.34
N PRO A 138 -1.63 13.31 -5.00
CA PRO A 138 -2.70 12.72 -4.20
C PRO A 138 -4.05 13.44 -4.33
N VAL A 139 -4.08 14.77 -4.40
CA VAL A 139 -5.33 15.53 -4.53
C VAL A 139 -6.03 15.17 -5.84
N ARG A 140 -5.28 15.19 -6.95
CA ARG A 140 -5.80 14.81 -8.26
C ARG A 140 -6.27 13.36 -8.30
N SER A 141 -5.52 12.45 -7.67
CA SER A 141 -5.87 11.04 -7.59
C SER A 141 -7.20 10.84 -6.85
N PHE A 142 -7.37 11.45 -5.69
CA PHE A 142 -8.63 11.33 -4.94
C PHE A 142 -9.80 12.07 -5.59
N LEU A 143 -9.56 13.18 -6.29
CA LEU A 143 -10.59 13.82 -7.14
C LEU A 143 -11.08 12.85 -8.21
N ASN A 144 -10.18 12.15 -8.89
CA ASN A 144 -10.54 11.18 -9.91
C ASN A 144 -11.25 9.94 -9.31
N ILE A 145 -10.70 9.35 -8.24
CA ILE A 145 -11.29 8.21 -7.54
C ILE A 145 -12.71 8.54 -7.03
N ARG A 146 -12.92 9.76 -6.53
CA ARG A 146 -14.21 10.23 -6.05
C ARG A 146 -15.29 10.17 -7.13
N THR A 147 -14.95 10.31 -8.41
CA THR A 147 -15.94 10.18 -9.50
C THR A 147 -16.60 8.80 -9.54
N ALA A 148 -15.91 7.77 -9.06
CA ALA A 148 -16.48 6.43 -8.95
C ALA A 148 -17.47 6.29 -7.79
N LEU A 149 -17.36 7.11 -6.74
CA LEU A 149 -18.27 7.02 -5.59
C LEU A 149 -19.66 7.52 -5.96
N ARG A 150 -20.66 6.82 -5.46
CA ARG A 150 -22.02 7.37 -5.40
C ARG A 150 -22.12 8.44 -4.31
N SER A 151 -23.15 9.27 -4.36
CA SER A 151 -23.46 10.18 -3.24
C SER A 151 -23.59 9.38 -1.93
N GLU A 152 -23.05 9.91 -0.84
CA GLU A 152 -22.92 9.24 0.47
C GLU A 152 -22.08 7.95 0.42
N GLY A 153 -21.38 7.68 -0.67
CA GLY A 153 -20.36 6.65 -0.76
C GLY A 153 -19.17 6.96 0.14
N ARG A 154 -18.39 5.97 0.51
CA ARG A 154 -17.31 6.15 1.49
C ARG A 154 -15.96 5.63 1.00
N ILE A 155 -14.91 6.16 1.60
CA ILE A 155 -13.54 5.68 1.42
C ILE A 155 -13.04 5.14 2.76
N ALA A 156 -12.33 4.02 2.73
CA ALA A 156 -11.56 3.49 3.84
C ALA A 156 -10.20 3.00 3.34
N PHE A 157 -9.11 3.52 3.89
CA PHE A 157 -7.77 3.04 3.52
C PHE A 157 -6.85 2.95 4.72
N ALA A 158 -5.82 2.10 4.60
CA ALA A 158 -4.72 2.01 5.54
C ALA A 158 -3.46 2.64 4.95
N CYS A 159 -2.75 3.43 5.75
CA CYS A 159 -1.43 3.98 5.42
C CYS A 159 -0.52 3.94 6.65
N TRP A 160 0.81 3.85 6.44
CA TRP A 160 1.74 3.85 7.55
C TRP A 160 1.69 5.17 8.32
N GLY A 161 1.81 5.08 9.65
CA GLY A 161 2.13 6.18 10.53
C GLY A 161 3.58 6.64 10.37
N GLU A 162 4.08 7.49 11.25
CA GLU A 162 5.43 8.03 11.11
C GLU A 162 6.51 6.94 11.16
N LEU A 163 7.60 7.13 10.41
CA LEU A 163 8.72 6.18 10.35
C LEU A 163 9.28 5.87 11.75
N ARG A 164 9.33 6.88 12.66
CA ARG A 164 9.80 6.68 14.04
C ARG A 164 8.94 5.72 14.87
N ASP A 165 7.67 5.55 14.50
CA ASP A 165 6.72 4.64 15.14
C ASP A 165 6.70 3.25 14.48
N ASN A 166 7.55 3.04 13.47
CA ASN A 166 7.61 1.84 12.65
C ASN A 166 9.01 1.18 12.69
N PRO A 167 9.40 0.57 13.83
CA PRO A 167 10.70 -0.11 13.96
C PRO A 167 10.97 -1.15 12.87
N TRP A 168 9.93 -1.79 12.31
CA TRP A 168 10.08 -2.73 11.20
C TRP A 168 10.80 -2.13 9.98
N ALA A 169 10.68 -0.80 9.78
CA ALA A 169 11.31 -0.07 8.69
C ALA A 169 12.53 0.75 9.16
N LEU A 170 12.39 1.41 10.33
CA LEU A 170 13.42 2.32 10.84
C LEU A 170 14.72 1.59 11.21
N GLU A 171 14.63 0.49 11.94
CA GLU A 171 15.83 -0.19 12.44
C GLU A 171 16.65 -0.87 11.34
N PRO A 172 16.04 -1.57 10.37
CA PRO A 172 16.78 -2.06 9.21
C PRO A 172 17.44 -0.94 8.41
N LEU A 173 16.78 0.22 8.26
CA LEU A 173 17.34 1.37 7.57
C LEU A 173 18.55 1.95 8.32
N GLN A 174 18.44 2.10 9.65
CA GLN A 174 19.55 2.58 10.47
C GLN A 174 20.75 1.63 10.42
N ALA A 175 20.51 0.32 10.53
CA ALA A 175 21.54 -0.70 10.41
C ALA A 175 22.20 -0.69 9.01
N ALA A 176 21.42 -0.48 7.95
CA ALA A 176 21.95 -0.37 6.59
C ALA A 176 22.90 0.84 6.45
N TYR A 177 22.57 1.97 7.05
CA TYR A 177 23.38 3.19 6.98
C TYR A 177 24.74 3.11 7.71
N GLU A 178 25.01 2.06 8.45
CA GLU A 178 26.35 1.78 8.98
C GLU A 178 27.31 1.25 7.89
N HIS A 179 26.77 0.76 6.76
CA HIS A 179 27.53 0.06 5.72
C HIS A 179 27.35 0.64 4.31
N VAL A 180 26.29 1.42 4.09
CA VAL A 180 25.99 2.04 2.78
C VAL A 180 25.66 3.53 2.93
N PRO A 181 25.82 4.34 1.87
CA PRO A 181 25.48 5.75 1.91
C PRO A 181 24.01 5.97 2.24
N LYS A 182 23.73 7.05 2.96
CA LYS A 182 22.35 7.46 3.23
C LYS A 182 21.64 7.84 1.94
N LEU A 183 20.38 7.42 1.85
CA LEU A 183 19.51 7.84 0.76
C LEU A 183 19.37 9.38 0.73
N PRO A 184 19.25 9.97 -0.46
CA PRO A 184 18.86 11.38 -0.57
C PRO A 184 17.53 11.63 0.16
N GLY A 185 17.40 12.80 0.77
CA GLY A 185 16.12 13.22 1.36
C GLY A 185 15.05 13.31 0.28
N LEU A 186 13.88 12.76 0.55
CA LEU A 186 12.72 12.92 -0.31
C LEU A 186 12.13 14.33 -0.13
N ARG A 187 11.46 14.84 -1.17
CA ARG A 187 10.60 16.02 -1.02
C ARG A 187 9.49 15.70 0.00
N PRO A 188 9.02 16.68 0.78
CA PRO A 188 7.83 16.47 1.62
C PRO A 188 6.70 15.81 0.80
N HIS A 189 6.09 14.80 1.37
CA HIS A 189 4.97 14.05 0.78
C HIS A 189 5.23 13.44 -0.62
N ALA A 190 6.50 13.26 -1.01
CA ALA A 190 6.83 12.50 -2.22
C ALA A 190 6.33 11.05 -2.08
N PRO A 191 5.94 10.39 -3.20
CA PRO A 191 5.49 8.99 -3.18
C PRO A 191 6.49 8.09 -2.48
N ASP A 192 6.08 7.50 -1.35
CA ASP A 192 6.92 6.69 -0.47
C ASP A 192 6.04 5.90 0.50
N ASP A 193 6.60 4.92 1.17
CA ASP A 193 5.91 4.15 2.23
C ASP A 193 5.30 5.06 3.31
N PHE A 194 5.89 6.22 3.58
CA PHE A 194 5.50 7.14 4.66
C PHE A 194 4.92 8.47 4.16
N ALA A 195 4.57 8.58 2.86
CA ALA A 195 4.03 9.81 2.27
C ALA A 195 2.71 10.28 2.92
N PHE A 196 1.96 9.37 3.54
CA PHE A 196 0.69 9.61 4.23
C PHE A 196 0.79 9.49 5.76
N ALA A 197 2.00 9.57 6.31
CA ALA A 197 2.21 9.46 7.75
C ALA A 197 1.64 10.66 8.53
N GLU A 198 1.68 11.85 7.95
CA GLU A 198 1.24 13.09 8.59
C GLU A 198 -0.29 13.26 8.43
N ARG A 199 -1.00 13.22 9.55
CA ARG A 199 -2.45 13.32 9.58
C ARG A 199 -2.97 14.58 8.92
N ASP A 200 -2.39 15.74 9.22
CA ASP A 200 -2.86 17.04 8.72
C ASP A 200 -2.73 17.13 7.19
N TRP A 201 -1.67 16.54 6.64
CA TRP A 201 -1.50 16.41 5.21
C TRP A 201 -2.58 15.55 4.56
N VAL A 202 -2.85 14.38 5.11
CA VAL A 202 -3.88 13.48 4.58
C VAL A 202 -5.27 14.12 4.68
N GLU A 203 -5.59 14.80 5.79
CA GLU A 203 -6.85 15.54 5.94
C GLU A 203 -6.97 16.64 4.89
N HIS A 204 -5.90 17.39 4.64
CA HIS A 204 -5.85 18.40 3.59
C HIS A 204 -6.13 17.78 2.21
N VAL A 205 -5.42 16.72 1.83
CA VAL A 205 -5.60 16.03 0.53
C VAL A 205 -7.05 15.59 0.32
N LEU A 206 -7.65 14.94 1.31
CA LEU A 206 -9.02 14.42 1.20
C LEU A 206 -10.06 15.56 1.14
N THR A 207 -9.83 16.62 1.90
CA THR A 207 -10.72 17.81 1.91
C THR A 207 -10.65 18.56 0.58
N GLU A 208 -9.45 18.77 0.02
CA GLU A 208 -9.27 19.39 -1.31
C GLU A 208 -9.90 18.52 -2.42
N ALA A 209 -9.86 17.19 -2.27
CA ALA A 209 -10.58 16.29 -3.16
C ALA A 209 -12.12 16.32 -2.97
N GLY A 210 -12.63 17.12 -2.04
CA GLY A 210 -14.06 17.29 -1.79
C GLY A 210 -14.70 16.24 -0.89
N LEU A 211 -13.92 15.37 -0.29
CA LEU A 211 -14.37 14.39 0.70
C LEU A 211 -14.63 15.07 2.05
N ARG A 212 -15.54 14.50 2.84
CA ARG A 212 -15.96 15.07 4.12
C ARG A 212 -15.93 14.02 5.23
N ARG A 213 -16.08 14.47 6.49
CA ARG A 213 -16.12 13.60 7.68
C ARG A 213 -14.87 12.73 7.78
N VAL A 214 -13.70 13.30 7.43
CA VAL A 214 -12.41 12.60 7.51
C VAL A 214 -12.16 12.19 8.97
N ARG A 215 -11.88 10.91 9.18
CA ARG A 215 -11.57 10.35 10.49
C ARG A 215 -10.30 9.53 10.42
N PHE A 216 -9.53 9.59 11.47
CA PHE A 216 -8.29 8.83 11.63
C PHE A 216 -8.39 7.95 12.86
N GLU A 217 -8.10 6.69 12.68
CA GLU A 217 -7.89 5.76 13.78
C GLU A 217 -6.45 5.28 13.75
N ARG A 218 -5.70 5.55 14.83
CA ARG A 218 -4.36 5.01 15.00
C ARG A 218 -4.46 3.55 15.40
N CYS A 219 -3.74 2.70 14.70
CA CYS A 219 -3.64 1.29 14.98
C CYS A 219 -2.17 0.96 15.27
N ASP A 220 -1.90 0.52 16.50
CA ASP A 220 -0.60 0.03 16.90
C ASP A 220 -0.67 -1.50 16.94
N LEU A 221 0.10 -2.15 16.10
CA LEU A 221 0.12 -3.60 15.90
C LEU A 221 1.53 -4.17 16.05
N SER A 222 1.61 -5.48 15.99
CA SER A 222 2.86 -6.22 15.87
C SER A 222 2.82 -7.04 14.59
N LEU A 223 3.83 -6.88 13.75
CA LEU A 223 3.95 -7.59 12.47
C LEU A 223 4.97 -8.71 12.61
N ASP A 224 4.60 -9.92 12.23
CA ASP A 224 5.57 -11.00 12.06
C ASP A 224 6.23 -10.86 10.68
N ILE A 225 7.51 -10.50 10.70
CA ILE A 225 8.32 -10.30 9.50
C ILE A 225 9.24 -11.48 9.21
N SER A 226 9.14 -12.58 10.00
CA SER A 226 10.07 -13.71 9.90
C SER A 226 9.79 -14.63 8.72
N GLY A 227 8.54 -14.71 8.24
CA GLY A 227 8.14 -15.81 7.36
C GLY A 227 8.52 -17.16 7.97
N ASP A 228 8.86 -18.12 7.13
CA ASP A 228 9.34 -19.45 7.58
C ASP A 228 10.82 -19.45 7.98
N GLY A 229 11.55 -18.35 7.76
CA GLY A 229 13.02 -18.26 7.92
C GLY A 229 13.49 -17.72 9.27
N GLY A 230 12.60 -17.44 10.22
CA GLY A 230 12.98 -16.87 11.51
C GLY A 230 13.74 -15.56 11.35
N LEU A 231 14.86 -15.40 12.07
CA LEU A 231 15.63 -14.15 12.04
C LEU A 231 16.29 -13.86 10.67
N ASP A 232 16.67 -14.89 9.93
CA ASP A 232 17.23 -14.74 8.57
C ASP A 232 16.11 -14.34 7.58
N GLY A 233 14.92 -14.92 7.74
CA GLY A 233 13.71 -14.51 7.00
C GLY A 233 13.33 -13.07 7.28
N ALA A 234 13.36 -12.63 8.52
CA ALA A 234 13.09 -11.26 8.92
C ALA A 234 14.08 -10.26 8.27
N ALA A 235 15.36 -10.57 8.27
CA ALA A 235 16.36 -9.75 7.59
C ALA A 235 16.11 -9.69 6.08
N ALA A 236 15.77 -10.83 5.45
CA ALA A 236 15.43 -10.89 4.04
C ALA A 236 14.16 -10.06 3.71
N THR A 237 13.12 -10.12 4.54
CA THR A 237 11.90 -9.33 4.39
C THR A 237 12.22 -7.83 4.50
N ALA A 238 12.94 -7.42 5.53
CA ALA A 238 13.32 -6.01 5.76
C ALA A 238 14.17 -5.42 4.61
N LEU A 239 14.96 -6.25 3.92
CA LEU A 239 15.77 -5.85 2.75
C LEU A 239 15.02 -6.01 1.42
N ALA A 240 13.86 -6.62 1.40
CA ALA A 240 13.03 -6.74 0.22
C ALA A 240 12.01 -5.59 0.08
N ILE A 241 11.53 -5.06 1.21
CA ILE A 241 10.51 -4.02 1.26
C ILE A 241 10.95 -2.82 2.11
N GLY A 242 10.26 -1.70 1.98
CA GLY A 242 10.51 -0.50 2.76
C GLY A 242 11.83 0.22 2.46
N PRO A 243 12.23 1.18 3.28
CA PRO A 243 13.37 2.06 3.00
C PRO A 243 14.72 1.34 2.92
N ALA A 244 14.93 0.28 3.70
CA ALA A 244 16.19 -0.47 3.67
C ALA A 244 16.42 -1.15 2.31
N SER A 245 15.35 -1.61 1.64
CA SER A 245 15.45 -2.20 0.30
C SER A 245 16.00 -1.20 -0.73
N ARG A 246 15.62 0.08 -0.60
CA ARG A 246 16.13 1.15 -1.46
C ARG A 246 17.58 1.49 -1.14
N ALA A 247 17.96 1.46 0.13
CA ALA A 247 19.33 1.74 0.56
C ALA A 247 20.35 0.72 0.03
N VAL A 248 19.94 -0.56 -0.12
CA VAL A 248 20.82 -1.62 -0.65
C VAL A 248 20.76 -1.78 -2.16
N ALA A 249 19.79 -1.14 -2.82
CA ALA A 249 19.65 -1.25 -4.28
C ALA A 249 20.90 -0.74 -5.00
N GLY A 250 21.47 -1.57 -5.89
CA GLY A 250 22.67 -1.23 -6.66
C GLY A 250 23.98 -1.24 -5.87
N GLN A 251 23.99 -1.63 -4.61
CA GLN A 251 25.21 -1.74 -3.80
C GLN A 251 26.00 -3.03 -4.16
N ALA A 252 27.30 -3.02 -3.89
CA ALA A 252 28.15 -4.19 -4.09
C ALA A 252 27.75 -5.35 -3.17
N ALA A 253 28.00 -6.59 -3.59
CA ALA A 253 27.54 -7.78 -2.88
C ALA A 253 28.11 -7.89 -1.45
N ASP A 254 29.35 -7.46 -1.22
CA ASP A 254 29.98 -7.42 0.10
C ASP A 254 29.31 -6.41 1.03
N ALA A 255 28.94 -5.22 0.51
CA ALA A 255 28.17 -4.24 1.27
C ALA A 255 26.77 -4.77 1.62
N VAL A 256 26.08 -5.41 0.67
CA VAL A 256 24.77 -6.05 0.92
C VAL A 256 24.89 -7.14 1.99
N ALA A 257 25.93 -7.96 1.95
CA ALA A 257 26.16 -8.99 2.97
C ALA A 257 26.41 -8.38 4.37
N ALA A 258 27.20 -7.29 4.44
CA ALA A 258 27.43 -6.55 5.69
C ALA A 258 26.12 -5.96 6.24
N VAL A 259 25.34 -5.30 5.39
CA VAL A 259 24.00 -4.79 5.75
C VAL A 259 23.08 -5.91 6.26
N THR A 260 23.06 -7.05 5.57
CA THR A 260 22.23 -8.19 6.00
C THR A 260 22.59 -8.66 7.41
N GLY A 261 23.88 -8.75 7.73
CA GLY A 261 24.37 -9.07 9.07
C GLY A 261 23.96 -8.03 10.12
N ALA A 262 24.07 -6.74 9.79
CA ALA A 262 23.70 -5.66 10.68
C ALA A 262 22.18 -5.63 10.94
N VAL A 263 21.36 -5.74 9.89
CA VAL A 263 19.89 -5.82 9.99
C VAL A 263 19.46 -7.02 10.83
N ARG A 264 20.06 -8.19 10.58
CA ARG A 264 19.81 -9.41 11.38
C ARG A 264 20.10 -9.16 12.87
N SER A 265 21.21 -8.50 13.18
CA SER A 265 21.61 -8.17 14.56
C SER A 265 20.64 -7.17 15.20
N ALA A 266 20.22 -6.13 14.48
CA ALA A 266 19.24 -5.16 14.97
C ALA A 266 17.87 -5.79 15.29
N LEU A 267 17.43 -6.74 14.44
CA LEU A 267 16.13 -7.41 14.61
C LEU A 267 16.16 -8.53 15.67
N ALA A 268 17.33 -8.97 16.12
CA ALA A 268 17.48 -10.11 17.06
C ALA A 268 16.70 -9.91 18.37
N ARG A 269 16.55 -8.68 18.85
CA ARG A 269 15.79 -8.36 20.07
C ARG A 269 14.27 -8.62 19.96
N TYR A 270 13.75 -8.73 18.75
CA TYR A 270 12.36 -9.04 18.46
C TYR A 270 12.11 -10.53 18.23
N ALA A 271 13.18 -11.33 18.19
CA ALA A 271 13.09 -12.75 17.94
C ALA A 271 12.61 -13.50 19.20
N LYS A 272 11.53 -14.27 19.07
CA LYS A 272 11.00 -15.12 20.14
C LYS A 272 10.33 -16.35 19.57
N GLY A 273 10.79 -17.53 19.99
CA GLY A 273 10.15 -18.80 19.61
C GLY A 273 10.18 -19.10 18.10
N GLY A 274 11.15 -18.55 17.37
CA GLY A 274 11.28 -18.70 15.92
C GLY A 274 10.63 -17.60 15.10
N ALA A 275 9.70 -16.82 15.68
CA ALA A 275 9.11 -15.65 15.05
C ALA A 275 9.92 -14.36 15.35
N VAL A 276 9.82 -13.38 14.47
CA VAL A 276 10.36 -12.01 14.67
C VAL A 276 9.22 -11.02 14.53
N THR A 277 8.70 -10.59 15.68
CA THR A 277 7.50 -9.77 15.76
C THR A 277 7.86 -8.33 16.13
N VAL A 278 7.69 -7.41 15.21
CA VAL A 278 8.13 -6.02 15.31
C VAL A 278 6.92 -5.07 15.43
N PRO A 279 6.96 -4.07 16.34
CA PRO A 279 5.90 -3.07 16.43
C PRO A 279 5.75 -2.29 15.12
N ALA A 280 4.50 -1.94 14.81
CA ALA A 280 4.14 -1.12 13.67
C ALA A 280 2.96 -0.22 14.01
N ALA A 281 2.98 1.00 13.50
CA ALA A 281 1.90 1.96 13.62
C ALA A 281 1.38 2.36 12.25
N PHE A 282 0.06 2.38 12.09
CA PHE A 282 -0.59 2.84 10.87
C PHE A 282 -1.88 3.58 11.19
N TRP A 283 -2.37 4.31 10.21
CA TRP A 283 -3.68 4.94 10.24
C TRP A 283 -4.67 4.10 9.43
N VAL A 284 -5.86 3.88 9.98
CA VAL A 284 -7.05 3.64 9.17
C VAL A 284 -7.77 4.96 9.02
N VAL A 285 -7.93 5.39 7.78
CA VAL A 285 -8.56 6.67 7.43
C VAL A 285 -9.87 6.39 6.74
N THR A 286 -10.93 7.07 7.18
CA THR A 286 -12.26 7.00 6.55
C THR A 286 -12.76 8.39 6.17
N ALA A 287 -13.47 8.49 5.06
CA ALA A 287 -14.13 9.71 4.61
C ALA A 287 -15.38 9.37 3.80
N VAL A 288 -16.24 10.36 3.57
CA VAL A 288 -17.53 10.21 2.87
C VAL A 288 -17.61 11.22 1.73
N ASP A 289 -18.15 10.79 0.59
CA ASP A 289 -18.58 11.69 -0.49
C ASP A 289 -19.89 12.38 -0.07
N PRO A 290 -20.00 13.72 -0.16
CA PRO A 290 -21.21 14.45 0.24
C PRO A 290 -22.41 14.20 -0.67
#